data_ff0b3f79916dd1866c084b1adc53e6f0
#
_entry.id   ff0b3f79916dd1866c084b1adc53e6f0
#
_cell.length_a   1.000
_cell.length_b   1.000
_cell.length_c   1.000
_cell.angle_alpha   90.00
_cell.angle_beta   90.00
_cell.angle_gamma   90.00
#
_symmetry.space_group_name_H-M   'P 1'
#
loop_
_entity.id
_entity.type
_entity.pdbx_description
1 polymer ?
#
loop_
_entity_poly.entity_id
_entity_poly.type
_entity_poly.pdbx_seq_one_letter_code
_entity_poly.pdbx_strand_id
1 'polypeptide(L)'
;MNALKAILYYFSIVIAIIFLGLPYAYFHCYRKRDWSDYTRICCYFFPWLFPKFGIDVEVEGKENIPDKDGFVIVSNHQSFLDINVIFAAVSHTAFVAKSTLWKVPYFGWVLDRTGSIPVYRSDPKKNAGMGKKIAERTAKGYNFCVFPEGKRAGDGVMFRFQNGIF
;
A
#
# COMPACT_ATOMS: atom_id res chain seq x y z
N MET A 1 -19.74 -5.88 -4.89
CA MET A 1 -19.22 -5.85 -6.30
C MET A 1 -19.30 -7.26 -6.86
N ASN A 2 -19.93 -7.48 -8.02
CA ASN A 2 -19.99 -8.81 -8.63
C ASN A 2 -18.64 -9.20 -9.27
N ALA A 3 -18.45 -10.50 -9.58
CA ALA A 3 -17.17 -11.02 -10.07
C ALA A 3 -16.68 -10.31 -11.35
N LEU A 4 -17.57 -10.00 -12.28
CA LEU A 4 -17.22 -9.30 -13.52
C LEU A 4 -16.70 -7.89 -13.23
N LYS A 5 -17.39 -7.13 -12.38
CA LYS A 5 -16.93 -5.79 -11.98
C LYS A 5 -15.58 -5.84 -11.25
N ALA A 6 -15.35 -6.88 -10.43
CA ALA A 6 -14.06 -7.07 -9.77
C ALA A 6 -12.93 -7.31 -10.79
N ILE A 7 -13.16 -8.19 -11.77
CA ILE A 7 -12.19 -8.47 -12.83
C ILE A 7 -11.87 -7.19 -13.62
N LEU A 8 -12.89 -6.45 -14.05
CA LEU A 8 -12.71 -5.20 -14.79
C LEU A 8 -11.98 -4.14 -13.95
N TYR A 9 -12.26 -4.06 -12.65
CA TYR A 9 -11.57 -3.15 -11.74
C TYR A 9 -10.07 -3.45 -11.68
N TYR A 10 -9.68 -4.71 -11.39
CA TYR A 10 -8.27 -5.06 -11.34
C TYR A 10 -7.58 -4.97 -12.70
N PHE A 11 -8.29 -5.27 -13.78
CA PHE A 11 -7.77 -5.10 -15.14
C PHE A 11 -7.50 -3.63 -15.46
N SER A 12 -8.39 -2.71 -15.07
CA SER A 12 -8.18 -1.28 -15.25
C SER A 12 -7.00 -0.74 -14.43
N ILE A 13 -6.79 -1.27 -13.21
CA ILE A 13 -5.61 -0.94 -12.41
C ILE A 13 -4.33 -1.40 -13.14
N VAL A 14 -4.30 -2.63 -13.65
CA VAL A 14 -3.15 -3.15 -14.39
C VAL A 14 -2.85 -2.28 -15.62
N ILE A 15 -3.88 -1.93 -16.40
CA ILE A 15 -3.74 -1.02 -17.54
C ILE A 15 -3.20 0.34 -17.08
N ALA A 16 -3.76 0.93 -16.04
CA ALA A 16 -3.29 2.22 -15.53
C ALA A 16 -1.83 2.15 -15.05
N ILE A 17 -1.43 1.07 -14.39
CA ILE A 17 -0.04 0.84 -14.00
C ILE A 17 0.86 0.77 -15.24
N ILE A 18 0.46 0.04 -16.28
CA ILE A 18 1.28 -0.14 -17.48
C ILE A 18 1.36 1.16 -18.30
N PHE A 19 0.25 1.82 -18.56
CA PHE A 19 0.19 2.93 -19.51
C PHE A 19 0.41 4.30 -18.88
N LEU A 20 0.14 4.48 -17.61
CA LEU A 20 0.35 5.73 -16.88
C LEU A 20 1.48 5.63 -15.86
N GLY A 21 1.48 4.57 -15.06
CA GLY A 21 2.45 4.38 -13.99
C GLY A 21 3.86 4.08 -14.49
N LEU A 22 4.01 3.25 -15.54
CA LEU A 22 5.32 2.92 -16.13
C LEU A 22 6.00 4.12 -16.81
N PRO A 23 5.35 4.83 -17.74
CA PRO A 23 5.96 6.00 -18.36
C PRO A 23 6.25 7.09 -17.33
N TYR A 24 5.32 7.33 -16.41
CA TYR A 24 5.51 8.33 -15.38
C TYR A 24 6.67 7.95 -14.44
N ALA A 25 6.72 6.71 -13.97
CA ALA A 25 7.82 6.19 -13.17
C ALA A 25 9.15 6.29 -13.93
N TYR A 26 9.18 5.91 -15.21
CA TYR A 26 10.37 6.04 -16.04
C TYR A 26 10.85 7.49 -16.14
N PHE A 27 9.97 8.42 -16.50
CA PHE A 27 10.36 9.82 -16.66
C PHE A 27 10.69 10.53 -15.36
N HIS A 28 9.92 10.33 -14.29
CA HIS A 28 10.15 11.02 -13.01
C HIS A 28 11.24 10.37 -12.17
N CYS A 29 11.27 9.05 -12.12
CA CYS A 29 12.18 8.34 -11.25
C CYS A 29 13.59 8.24 -11.82
N TYR A 30 13.72 8.15 -13.13
CA TYR A 30 15.02 8.21 -13.80
C TYR A 30 15.65 9.61 -13.69
N ARG A 31 14.81 10.67 -13.78
CA ARG A 31 15.27 12.05 -13.74
C ARG A 31 15.35 12.66 -12.33
N LYS A 32 14.37 12.41 -11.46
CA LYS A 32 14.27 13.10 -10.15
C LYS A 32 14.55 12.23 -8.94
N ARG A 33 14.60 10.92 -9.06
CA ARG A 33 14.78 9.93 -7.97
C ARG A 33 13.80 10.09 -6.78
N ASP A 34 12.71 10.81 -6.97
CA ASP A 34 11.69 11.03 -5.94
C ASP A 34 10.44 10.20 -6.24
N TRP A 35 10.09 9.31 -5.30
CA TRP A 35 8.97 8.37 -5.41
C TRP A 35 7.75 8.84 -4.63
N SER A 36 7.86 9.92 -3.89
CA SER A 36 6.74 10.53 -3.18
C SER A 36 5.61 10.90 -4.13
N ASP A 37 5.96 11.34 -5.33
CA ASP A 37 5.00 11.68 -6.39
C ASP A 37 4.18 10.48 -6.85
N TYR A 38 4.74 9.25 -6.88
CA TYR A 38 3.99 8.05 -7.29
C TYR A 38 2.88 7.70 -6.30
N THR A 39 3.19 7.71 -5.02
CA THR A 39 2.18 7.47 -3.98
C THR A 39 1.14 8.58 -3.95
N ARG A 40 1.53 9.83 -4.19
CA ARG A 40 0.62 10.96 -4.31
C ARG A 40 -0.37 10.80 -5.46
N ILE A 41 0.06 10.30 -6.62
CA ILE A 41 -0.85 10.02 -7.74
C ILE A 41 -1.92 9.00 -7.33
N CYS A 42 -1.58 7.99 -6.56
CA CYS A 42 -2.55 7.01 -6.07
C CYS A 42 -3.68 7.67 -5.27
N CYS A 43 -3.39 8.76 -4.52
CA CYS A 43 -4.38 9.52 -3.76
C CYS A 43 -5.42 10.23 -4.64
N TYR A 44 -5.11 10.51 -5.90
CA TYR A 44 -6.07 11.05 -6.86
C TYR A 44 -6.69 9.98 -7.74
N PHE A 45 -5.89 8.99 -8.13
CA PHE A 45 -6.33 7.95 -9.05
C PHE A 45 -7.41 7.05 -8.45
N PHE A 46 -7.25 6.58 -7.21
CA PHE A 46 -8.22 5.68 -6.60
C PHE A 46 -9.57 6.34 -6.30
N PRO A 47 -9.69 7.55 -5.71
CA PRO A 47 -10.95 8.25 -5.57
C PRO A 47 -11.67 8.50 -6.91
N TRP A 48 -10.93 8.74 -7.98
CA TRP A 48 -11.49 8.87 -9.32
C TRP A 48 -11.99 7.54 -9.88
N LEU A 49 -11.29 6.43 -9.58
CA LEU A 49 -11.61 5.10 -10.09
C LEU A 49 -12.79 4.44 -9.35
N PHE A 50 -12.85 4.56 -8.04
CA PHE A 50 -13.80 3.83 -7.19
C PHE A 50 -15.26 3.99 -7.61
N PRO A 51 -15.80 5.19 -7.88
CA PRO A 51 -17.20 5.37 -8.25
C PRO A 51 -17.56 4.66 -9.57
N LYS A 52 -16.62 4.52 -10.50
CA LYS A 52 -16.83 3.83 -11.79
C LYS A 52 -17.12 2.34 -11.63
N PHE A 53 -16.73 1.77 -10.49
CA PHE A 53 -16.96 0.37 -10.13
C PHE A 53 -18.01 0.20 -9.03
N GLY A 54 -18.69 1.30 -8.65
CA GLY A 54 -19.70 1.30 -7.58
C GLY A 54 -19.07 1.04 -6.21
N ILE A 55 -17.85 1.53 -6.02
CA ILE A 55 -17.16 1.54 -4.73
C ILE A 55 -17.32 2.94 -4.18
N ASP A 56 -18.01 3.05 -3.05
CA ASP A 56 -18.12 4.28 -2.28
C ASP A 56 -17.20 4.20 -1.07
N VAL A 57 -16.40 5.24 -0.86
CA VAL A 57 -15.41 5.30 0.23
C VAL A 57 -15.64 6.57 1.01
N GLU A 58 -16.08 6.40 2.24
CA GLU A 58 -16.21 7.47 3.21
C GLU A 58 -15.04 7.41 4.19
N VAL A 59 -14.43 8.56 4.46
CA VAL A 59 -13.32 8.68 5.40
C VAL A 59 -13.78 9.54 6.57
N GLU A 60 -14.05 8.89 7.68
CA GLU A 60 -14.35 9.55 8.95
C GLU A 60 -13.06 9.79 9.75
N GLY A 61 -13.03 10.89 10.51
CA GLY A 61 -11.89 11.21 11.38
C GLY A 61 -10.63 11.63 10.63
N LYS A 62 -10.75 12.14 9.40
CA LYS A 62 -9.63 12.59 8.59
C LYS A 62 -8.80 13.67 9.29
N GLU A 63 -9.40 14.46 10.13
CA GLU A 63 -8.77 15.47 10.99
C GLU A 63 -7.79 14.89 12.03
N ASN A 64 -7.88 13.58 12.31
CA ASN A 64 -6.97 12.89 13.22
C ASN A 64 -5.69 12.39 12.52
N ILE A 65 -5.60 12.50 11.19
CA ILE A 65 -4.38 12.16 10.46
C ILE A 65 -3.34 13.26 10.74
N PRO A 66 -2.13 12.89 11.18
CA PRO A 66 -1.08 13.88 11.45
C PRO A 66 -0.75 14.73 10.23
N ASP A 67 -0.56 16.05 10.43
CA ASP A 67 -0.16 16.98 9.36
C ASP A 67 1.23 16.69 8.79
N LYS A 68 2.09 16.08 9.60
CA LYS A 68 3.45 15.70 9.20
C LYS A 68 3.54 14.23 8.86
N ASP A 69 4.15 13.94 7.73
CA ASP A 69 4.51 12.57 7.36
C ASP A 69 5.49 11.94 8.36
N GLY A 70 5.57 10.61 8.38
CA GLY A 70 6.46 9.86 9.25
C GLY A 70 5.74 9.16 10.41
N PHE A 71 4.52 8.71 10.19
CA PHE A 71 3.73 7.96 11.17
C PHE A 71 3.42 6.53 10.70
N VAL A 72 2.95 5.70 11.63
CA VAL A 72 2.54 4.33 11.35
C VAL A 72 1.02 4.23 11.39
N ILE A 73 0.45 3.70 10.32
CA ILE A 73 -0.95 3.35 10.20
C ILE A 73 -1.09 1.87 10.56
N VAL A 74 -1.91 1.57 11.54
CA VAL A 74 -2.27 0.20 11.90
C VAL A 74 -3.70 -0.04 11.47
N SER A 75 -3.91 -0.99 10.56
CA SER A 75 -5.22 -1.26 9.99
C SER A 75 -5.54 -2.76 10.05
N ASN A 76 -6.81 -3.09 10.19
CA ASN A 76 -7.32 -4.43 9.91
C ASN A 76 -7.21 -4.75 8.41
N HIS A 77 -7.18 -6.04 8.06
CA HIS A 77 -7.01 -6.47 6.68
C HIS A 77 -8.15 -7.38 6.24
N GLN A 78 -9.04 -6.84 5.42
CA GLN A 78 -10.23 -7.56 4.96
C GLN A 78 -10.18 -7.88 3.46
N SER A 79 -9.58 -6.99 2.66
CA SER A 79 -9.64 -7.05 1.22
C SER A 79 -8.33 -6.64 0.55
N PHE A 80 -8.20 -6.91 -0.75
CA PHE A 80 -7.18 -6.27 -1.58
C PHE A 80 -7.44 -4.78 -1.79
N LEU A 81 -8.68 -4.33 -1.58
CA LEU A 81 -9.05 -2.93 -1.70
C LEU A 81 -8.46 -2.06 -0.58
N ASP A 82 -8.13 -2.64 0.58
CA ASP A 82 -7.62 -1.90 1.73
C ASP A 82 -6.40 -1.05 1.37
N ILE A 83 -5.48 -1.60 0.56
CA ILE A 83 -4.29 -0.87 0.11
C ILE A 83 -4.69 0.36 -0.72
N ASN A 84 -5.67 0.19 -1.62
CA ASN A 84 -6.13 1.25 -2.51
C ASN A 84 -6.89 2.34 -1.73
N VAL A 85 -7.69 1.94 -0.73
CA VAL A 85 -8.41 2.85 0.17
C VAL A 85 -7.43 3.65 1.01
N ILE A 86 -6.41 3.00 1.57
CA ILE A 86 -5.37 3.69 2.34
C ILE A 86 -4.60 4.68 1.46
N PHE A 87 -4.23 4.31 0.23
CA PHE A 87 -3.63 5.25 -0.71
C PHE A 87 -4.53 6.43 -1.05
N ALA A 88 -5.86 6.22 -1.10
CA ALA A 88 -6.81 7.30 -1.33
C ALA A 88 -6.89 8.28 -0.15
N ALA A 89 -6.70 7.78 1.08
CA ALA A 89 -6.82 8.55 2.30
C ALA A 89 -5.51 9.22 2.73
N VAL A 90 -4.37 8.53 2.56
CA VAL A 90 -3.06 8.96 3.09
C VAL A 90 -1.99 8.87 2.01
N SER A 91 -1.38 10.01 1.71
CA SER A 91 -0.24 10.09 0.78
C SER A 91 1.04 9.49 1.38
N HIS A 92 2.05 9.28 0.55
CA HIS A 92 3.41 8.82 0.93
C HIS A 92 3.41 7.53 1.76
N THR A 93 2.42 6.66 1.56
CA THR A 93 2.28 5.43 2.34
C THR A 93 3.08 4.29 1.73
N ALA A 94 3.94 3.67 2.54
CA ALA A 94 4.62 2.41 2.26
C ALA A 94 3.94 1.26 3.03
N PHE A 95 4.18 0.03 2.63
CA PHE A 95 3.51 -1.14 3.21
C PHE A 95 4.49 -2.22 3.63
N VAL A 96 4.10 -3.01 4.64
CA VAL A 96 4.68 -4.32 4.85
C VAL A 96 3.94 -5.32 3.95
N ALA A 97 4.64 -5.90 2.99
CA ALA A 97 4.03 -6.75 1.98
C ALA A 97 4.72 -8.12 1.87
N LYS A 98 3.98 -9.14 1.42
CA LYS A 98 4.51 -10.51 1.28
C LYS A 98 5.73 -10.52 0.35
N SER A 99 6.84 -11.10 0.78
CA SER A 99 8.12 -11.14 0.05
C SER A 99 8.03 -11.75 -1.37
N THR A 100 7.05 -12.62 -1.60
CA THR A 100 6.82 -13.20 -2.94
C THR A 100 6.39 -12.16 -3.98
N LEU A 101 5.85 -10.99 -3.56
CA LEU A 101 5.47 -9.92 -4.47
C LEU A 101 6.69 -9.26 -5.13
N TRP A 102 7.86 -9.31 -4.48
CA TRP A 102 9.13 -8.83 -5.07
C TRP A 102 9.61 -9.68 -6.24
N LYS A 103 9.09 -10.92 -6.38
CA LYS A 103 9.39 -11.80 -7.52
C LYS A 103 8.55 -11.48 -8.76
N VAL A 104 7.50 -10.70 -8.62
CA VAL A 104 6.65 -10.27 -9.73
C VAL A 104 7.40 -9.15 -10.47
N PRO A 105 7.69 -9.35 -11.78
CA PRO A 105 8.37 -8.34 -12.59
C PRO A 105 7.69 -6.97 -12.45
N TYR A 106 8.49 -5.92 -12.40
CA TYR A 106 8.04 -4.54 -12.21
C TYR A 106 7.42 -4.24 -10.82
N PHE A 107 6.54 -5.10 -10.30
CA PHE A 107 5.86 -4.85 -9.02
C PHE A 107 6.83 -4.82 -7.84
N GLY A 108 7.80 -5.76 -7.82
CA GLY A 108 8.86 -5.77 -6.81
C GLY A 108 9.70 -4.49 -6.84
N TRP A 109 10.02 -4.03 -8.03
CA TRP A 109 10.74 -2.77 -8.21
C TRP A 109 9.94 -1.55 -7.70
N VAL A 110 8.63 -1.49 -7.95
CA VAL A 110 7.75 -0.44 -7.38
C VAL A 110 7.75 -0.51 -5.85
N LEU A 111 7.62 -1.71 -5.28
CA LEU A 111 7.63 -1.90 -3.82
C LEU A 111 8.93 -1.41 -3.18
N ASP A 112 10.07 -1.71 -3.78
CA ASP A 112 11.36 -1.20 -3.29
C ASP A 112 11.42 0.32 -3.32
N ARG A 113 10.93 0.89 -4.40
CA ARG A 113 11.00 2.34 -4.62
C ARG A 113 10.01 3.11 -3.75
N THR A 114 8.83 2.56 -3.49
CA THR A 114 7.86 3.14 -2.54
C THR A 114 8.29 2.97 -1.08
N GLY A 115 9.44 2.37 -0.81
CA GLY A 115 9.94 2.17 0.54
C GLY A 115 9.30 1.02 1.29
N SER A 116 8.49 0.20 0.63
CA SER A 116 7.82 -0.95 1.23
C SER A 116 8.82 -2.00 1.73
N ILE A 117 8.44 -2.79 2.73
CA ILE A 117 9.30 -3.77 3.39
C ILE A 117 8.75 -5.19 3.17
N PRO A 118 9.58 -6.14 2.70
CA PRO A 118 9.15 -7.53 2.54
C PRO A 118 8.97 -8.24 3.88
N VAL A 119 7.87 -8.97 4.05
CA VAL A 119 7.66 -9.93 5.15
C VAL A 119 7.79 -11.36 4.65
N TYR A 120 8.59 -12.15 5.36
CA TYR A 120 8.87 -13.55 5.06
C TYR A 120 8.04 -14.44 5.97
N ARG A 121 6.88 -14.91 5.50
CA ARG A 121 5.96 -15.74 6.31
C ARG A 121 6.50 -17.15 6.57
N SER A 122 7.27 -17.68 5.64
CA SER A 122 7.90 -19.02 5.75
C SER A 122 9.20 -19.02 6.56
N ASP A 123 9.77 -17.85 6.83
CA ASP A 123 11.02 -17.71 7.57
C ASP A 123 10.97 -16.48 8.48
N PRO A 124 10.34 -16.60 9.67
CA PRO A 124 10.21 -15.49 10.59
C PRO A 124 11.53 -14.87 11.05
N LYS A 125 12.62 -15.61 11.03
CA LYS A 125 13.95 -15.10 11.41
C LYS A 125 14.41 -13.96 10.48
N LYS A 126 14.01 -13.99 9.20
CA LYS A 126 14.31 -12.92 8.23
C LYS A 126 13.56 -11.62 8.51
N ASN A 127 12.56 -11.64 9.36
CA ASN A 127 11.81 -10.46 9.77
C ASN A 127 12.43 -9.76 10.98
N ALA A 128 13.52 -10.29 11.54
CA ALA A 128 14.21 -9.66 12.66
C ALA A 128 14.59 -8.21 12.31
N GLY A 129 14.32 -7.29 13.24
CA GLY A 129 14.60 -5.86 13.05
C GLY A 129 13.60 -5.15 12.12
N MET A 130 12.44 -5.73 11.81
CA MET A 130 11.42 -5.08 10.99
C MET A 130 10.95 -3.77 11.60
N GLY A 131 10.68 -3.72 12.90
CA GLY A 131 10.31 -2.49 13.61
C GLY A 131 11.37 -1.39 13.44
N LYS A 132 12.65 -1.74 13.55
CA LYS A 132 13.76 -0.80 13.30
C LYS A 132 13.73 -0.26 11.86
N LYS A 133 13.50 -1.11 10.87
CA LYS A 133 13.40 -0.69 9.45
C LYS A 133 12.21 0.24 9.23
N ILE A 134 11.07 -0.03 9.86
CA ILE A 134 9.90 0.85 9.83
C ILE A 134 10.25 2.20 10.44
N ALA A 135 10.84 2.23 11.64
CA ALA A 135 11.26 3.44 12.32
C ALA A 135 12.26 4.27 11.48
N GLU A 136 13.22 3.62 10.83
CA GLU A 136 14.15 4.29 9.91
C GLU A 136 13.47 4.91 8.69
N ARG A 137 12.38 4.30 8.19
CA ARG A 137 11.60 4.82 7.07
C ARG A 137 10.70 5.96 7.50
N THR A 138 10.01 5.83 8.63
CA THR A 138 9.18 6.92 9.17
C THR A 138 10.00 8.15 9.51
N ALA A 139 11.22 7.98 10.06
CA ALA A 139 12.15 9.07 10.29
C ALA A 139 12.59 9.81 9.00
N LYS A 140 12.44 9.16 7.83
CA LYS A 140 12.68 9.77 6.50
C LYS A 140 11.42 10.37 5.87
N GLY A 141 10.30 10.44 6.60
CA GLY A 141 9.05 11.02 6.14
C GLY A 141 8.14 10.04 5.38
N TYR A 142 8.36 8.71 5.46
CA TYR A 142 7.41 7.74 4.92
C TYR A 142 6.31 7.47 5.94
N ASN A 143 5.05 7.53 5.53
CA ASN A 143 3.96 6.93 6.29
C ASN A 143 4.00 5.43 6.06
N PHE A 144 3.81 4.64 7.10
CA PHE A 144 3.95 3.20 7.01
C PHE A 144 2.65 2.51 7.41
N CYS A 145 2.04 1.76 6.49
CA CYS A 145 0.86 0.96 6.82
C CYS A 145 1.25 -0.48 7.11
N VAL A 146 0.79 -0.97 8.24
CA VAL A 146 0.93 -2.36 8.67
C VAL A 146 -0.44 -2.99 8.89
N PHE A 147 -0.59 -4.23 8.48
CA PHE A 147 -1.74 -5.08 8.77
C PHE A 147 -1.30 -6.14 9.78
N PRO A 148 -1.48 -5.91 11.09
CA PRO A 148 -0.89 -6.77 12.11
C PRO A 148 -1.47 -8.18 12.14
N GLU A 149 -2.63 -8.40 11.54
CA GLU A 149 -3.23 -9.73 11.37
C GLU A 149 -2.38 -10.65 10.46
N GLY A 150 -1.57 -10.07 9.58
CA GLY A 150 -0.71 -10.79 8.65
C GLY A 150 -1.44 -11.54 7.52
N LYS A 151 -2.78 -11.57 7.53
CA LYS A 151 -3.65 -12.17 6.51
C LYS A 151 -4.98 -11.44 6.45
N ARG A 152 -5.73 -11.60 5.36
CA ARG A 152 -7.08 -11.04 5.21
C ARG A 152 -8.09 -11.94 5.91
N ALA A 153 -9.00 -11.34 6.66
CA ALA A 153 -10.07 -12.06 7.34
C ALA A 153 -11.27 -12.35 6.41
N GLY A 154 -11.71 -11.35 5.65
CA GLY A 154 -12.77 -11.53 4.65
C GLY A 154 -14.21 -11.40 5.17
N ASP A 155 -14.44 -11.66 6.45
CA ASP A 155 -15.80 -11.79 7.02
C ASP A 155 -16.07 -10.77 8.14
N GLY A 156 -15.33 -9.67 8.16
CA GLY A 156 -15.43 -8.67 9.24
C GLY A 156 -14.84 -9.13 10.59
N VAL A 157 -14.32 -10.34 10.64
CA VAL A 157 -13.65 -10.88 11.84
C VAL A 157 -12.21 -10.37 11.88
N MET A 158 -11.78 -9.89 13.04
CA MET A 158 -10.39 -9.49 13.26
C MET A 158 -9.58 -10.69 13.76
N PHE A 159 -8.45 -11.00 13.12
CA PHE A 159 -7.54 -12.01 13.61
C PHE A 159 -6.60 -11.47 14.69
N ARG A 160 -6.04 -12.39 15.46
CA ARG A 160 -5.00 -12.05 16.45
C ARG A 160 -3.80 -11.38 15.78
N PHE A 161 -3.32 -10.31 16.37
CA PHE A 161 -2.15 -9.57 15.90
C PHE A 161 -0.87 -10.40 16.06
N GLN A 162 0.00 -10.29 15.06
CA GLN A 162 1.30 -10.94 15.06
C GLN A 162 2.32 -10.07 15.80
N ASN A 163 2.91 -10.58 16.87
CA ASN A 163 3.83 -9.83 17.73
C ASN A 163 5.12 -9.37 17.03
N GLY A 164 5.45 -9.94 15.89
CA GLY A 164 6.68 -9.62 15.15
C GLY A 164 6.67 -8.28 14.39
N ILE A 165 5.58 -7.52 14.48
CA ILE A 165 5.44 -6.20 13.84
C ILE A 165 5.70 -5.07 14.83
N PHE A 166 5.51 -5.34 16.12
CA PHE A 166 5.69 -4.41 17.23
C PHE A 166 7.07 -4.54 17.86
#